data_89396339ed29428324eb168820d11c85
#
_entry.id   89396339ed29428324eb168820d11c85
#
_cell.length_a   1.000
_cell.length_b   1.000
_cell.length_c   1.000
_cell.angle_alpha   90.00
_cell.angle_beta   90.00
_cell.angle_gamma   90.00
#
_symmetry.space_group_name_H-M   'P 1'
#
loop_
_entity.id
_entity.type
_entity.pdbx_description
1 polymer ?
#
loop_
_entity_poly.entity_id
_entity_poly.type
_entity_poly.pdbx_seq_one_letter_code
_entity_poly.pdbx_strand_id
1 'polypeptide(L)'
;MKKIFILIILFINLNEQSLAEQFITNYHKGKFLESFRDNFLVATDKINEGGFAKSVVVIFAHDKNGALGLVVNKSLGLTSIDEIVKVPKNFSQKQKKLLKKKIPVFWGGPVNKNKIFILHTNEYADKSTIKISNLSISSDYETLLKIAENKGPKKNIIVIGLSSWGPEQLEGEFERDSWVLSEIKEEIIFEIENSEKWKKALQKAYLKL
;
A
#
# COMPACT_ATOMS: atom_id res chain seq x y z
N MET A 1 -18.75 -20.96 5.13
CA MET A 1 -18.02 -19.77 4.62
C MET A 1 -17.23 -18.98 5.69
N LYS A 2 -16.93 -19.54 6.87
CA LYS A 2 -16.18 -18.84 7.96
C LYS A 2 -14.73 -19.30 8.16
N LYS A 3 -14.23 -20.28 7.39
CA LYS A 3 -12.90 -20.91 7.63
C LYS A 3 -11.75 -20.37 6.75
N ILE A 4 -12.02 -19.60 5.69
CA ILE A 4 -10.98 -19.10 4.77
C ILE A 4 -10.32 -17.80 5.28
N PHE A 5 -11.02 -17.02 6.12
CA PHE A 5 -10.50 -15.75 6.65
C PHE A 5 -9.41 -15.91 7.74
N ILE A 6 -9.29 -17.09 8.36
CA ILE A 6 -8.34 -17.32 9.46
C ILE A 6 -6.94 -17.64 8.93
N LEU A 7 -6.81 -18.17 7.71
CA LEU A 7 -5.51 -18.57 7.16
C LEU A 7 -4.62 -17.36 6.76
N ILE A 8 -5.22 -16.25 6.35
CA ILE A 8 -4.47 -15.04 5.95
C ILE A 8 -3.88 -14.31 7.15
N ILE A 9 -4.50 -14.43 8.34
CA ILE A 9 -4.02 -13.77 9.58
C ILE A 9 -2.82 -14.48 10.20
N LEU A 10 -2.67 -15.80 10.00
CA LEU A 10 -1.56 -16.59 10.57
C LEU A 10 -0.24 -16.42 9.79
N PHE A 11 -0.28 -15.96 8.53
CA PHE A 11 0.91 -15.81 7.69
C PHE A 11 1.75 -14.55 7.97
N ILE A 12 1.25 -13.61 8.75
CA ILE A 12 1.95 -12.33 9.01
C ILE A 12 2.98 -12.43 10.14
N ASN A 13 3.04 -13.56 10.90
CA ASN A 13 3.89 -13.67 12.10
C ASN A 13 5.09 -14.64 12.01
N LEU A 14 5.32 -15.30 10.88
CA LEU A 14 6.44 -16.24 10.73
C LEU A 14 7.19 -15.97 9.43
N ASN A 15 8.34 -15.29 9.54
CA ASN A 15 9.29 -15.03 8.43
C ASN A 15 8.71 -14.18 7.27
N GLU A 16 8.36 -12.94 7.54
CA GLU A 16 7.74 -12.04 6.55
C GLU A 16 8.56 -11.85 5.25
N GLN A 17 9.88 -11.95 5.27
CA GLN A 17 10.71 -11.86 4.06
C GLN A 17 10.62 -13.09 3.17
N SER A 18 10.63 -14.30 3.73
CA SER A 18 10.60 -15.54 2.93
C SER A 18 9.23 -15.79 2.31
N LEU A 19 8.15 -15.33 2.93
CA LEU A 19 6.79 -15.51 2.41
C LEU A 19 6.48 -14.54 1.28
N ALA A 20 6.87 -13.27 1.38
CA ALA A 20 6.73 -12.32 0.28
C ALA A 20 7.56 -12.74 -0.93
N GLU A 21 8.82 -13.19 -0.74
CA GLU A 21 9.67 -13.71 -1.82
C GLU A 21 9.14 -15.04 -2.39
N GLN A 22 8.61 -15.93 -1.56
CA GLN A 22 8.00 -17.20 -2.01
C GLN A 22 6.69 -16.98 -2.75
N PHE A 23 5.89 -15.99 -2.35
CA PHE A 23 4.71 -15.55 -3.08
C PHE A 23 5.08 -15.02 -4.48
N ILE A 24 6.17 -14.28 -4.59
CA ILE A 24 6.64 -13.66 -5.84
C ILE A 24 7.20 -14.71 -6.83
N THR A 25 7.94 -15.72 -6.35
CA THR A 25 8.62 -16.71 -7.21
C THR A 25 7.71 -17.79 -7.78
N ASN A 26 6.59 -18.12 -7.14
CA ASN A 26 5.69 -19.18 -7.61
C ASN A 26 4.66 -18.74 -8.66
N TYR A 27 4.54 -17.44 -8.92
CA TYR A 27 3.52 -16.87 -9.79
C TYR A 27 3.77 -17.06 -11.30
N HIS A 28 5.02 -17.17 -11.72
CA HIS A 28 5.37 -17.25 -13.15
C HIS A 28 5.00 -18.56 -13.86
N LYS A 29 4.30 -19.50 -13.21
CA LYS A 29 3.90 -20.80 -13.80
C LYS A 29 2.42 -20.94 -14.13
N GLY A 30 1.60 -19.93 -13.95
CA GLY A 30 0.14 -19.97 -14.16
C GLY A 30 -0.34 -19.16 -15.37
N LYS A 31 -1.54 -19.45 -15.81
CA LYS A 31 -2.23 -18.97 -17.03
C LYS A 31 -2.45 -17.46 -17.20
N PHE A 32 -1.96 -16.61 -16.32
CA PHE A 32 -2.16 -15.18 -16.40
C PHE A 32 -0.96 -14.52 -17.06
N LEU A 33 -1.18 -13.90 -18.20
CA LEU A 33 -0.15 -13.33 -19.06
C LEU A 33 0.58 -12.13 -18.45
N GLU A 34 -0.02 -11.44 -17.48
CA GLU A 34 0.63 -10.30 -16.80
C GLU A 34 0.16 -10.18 -15.34
N SER A 35 1.11 -10.05 -14.42
CA SER A 35 0.82 -9.71 -13.03
C SER A 35 0.41 -8.23 -12.92
N PHE A 36 -0.62 -7.92 -12.16
CA PHE A 36 -0.99 -6.54 -11.82
C PHE A 36 0.02 -5.87 -10.88
N ARG A 37 0.92 -6.65 -10.31
CA ARG A 37 2.00 -6.15 -9.45
C ARG A 37 2.85 -5.11 -10.18
N ASP A 38 3.42 -4.18 -9.42
CA ASP A 38 4.28 -3.11 -9.91
C ASP A 38 3.56 -2.09 -10.82
N ASN A 39 2.22 -2.05 -10.73
CA ASN A 39 1.38 -1.08 -11.42
C ASN A 39 0.47 -0.33 -10.44
N PHE A 40 -0.01 0.82 -10.89
CA PHE A 40 -1.23 1.38 -10.35
C PHE A 40 -2.44 0.64 -10.91
N LEU A 41 -3.37 0.35 -10.03
CA LEU A 41 -4.74 0.00 -10.36
C LEU A 41 -5.58 1.25 -10.14
N VAL A 42 -6.15 1.79 -11.21
CA VAL A 42 -6.89 3.05 -11.19
C VAL A 42 -8.36 2.76 -11.37
N ALA A 43 -9.19 3.20 -10.42
CA ALA A 43 -10.64 3.02 -10.50
C ALA A 43 -11.21 3.78 -11.72
N THR A 44 -12.06 3.11 -12.50
CA THR A 44 -12.85 3.74 -13.56
C THR A 44 -14.12 4.34 -12.98
N ASP A 45 -14.91 5.04 -13.81
CA ASP A 45 -16.21 5.57 -13.40
C ASP A 45 -17.25 4.46 -13.10
N LYS A 46 -16.96 3.19 -13.41
CA LYS A 46 -17.80 2.05 -13.00
C LYS A 46 -17.77 1.83 -11.49
N ILE A 47 -16.69 2.22 -10.80
CA ILE A 47 -16.63 2.30 -9.35
C ILE A 47 -16.99 3.73 -8.93
N ASN A 48 -18.28 4.02 -8.86
CA ASN A 48 -18.81 5.37 -8.66
C ASN A 48 -19.13 5.71 -7.20
N GLU A 49 -19.09 4.72 -6.30
CA GLU A 49 -19.39 4.89 -4.87
C GLU A 49 -18.48 4.03 -3.99
N GLY A 50 -18.55 4.27 -2.66
CA GLY A 50 -17.74 3.56 -1.68
C GLY A 50 -16.28 4.04 -1.62
N GLY A 51 -15.46 3.34 -0.83
CA GLY A 51 -14.06 3.74 -0.56
C GLY A 51 -13.16 3.71 -1.79
N PHE A 52 -13.47 2.87 -2.78
CA PHE A 52 -12.67 2.72 -3.98
C PHE A 52 -13.06 3.66 -5.14
N ALA A 53 -14.17 4.41 -5.04
CA ALA A 53 -14.52 5.40 -6.05
C ALA A 53 -13.37 6.41 -6.24
N LYS A 54 -12.91 6.60 -7.47
CA LYS A 54 -11.78 7.49 -7.82
C LYS A 54 -10.51 7.17 -7.01
N SER A 55 -10.22 5.90 -6.75
CA SER A 55 -9.00 5.50 -6.06
C SER A 55 -7.86 5.19 -7.02
N VAL A 56 -6.63 5.37 -6.52
CA VAL A 56 -5.38 4.92 -7.11
C VAL A 56 -4.75 3.97 -6.12
N VAL A 57 -4.50 2.72 -6.54
CA VAL A 57 -3.97 1.66 -5.70
C VAL A 57 -2.61 1.21 -6.24
N VAL A 58 -1.59 1.15 -5.41
CA VAL A 58 -0.31 0.50 -5.72
C VAL A 58 -0.46 -0.99 -5.42
N ILE A 59 -0.38 -1.84 -6.43
CA ILE A 59 -0.38 -3.30 -6.24
C ILE A 59 1.03 -3.78 -5.93
N PHE A 60 1.21 -4.34 -4.73
CA PHE A 60 2.51 -4.81 -4.25
C PHE A 60 2.64 -6.33 -4.18
N ALA A 61 1.53 -7.05 -4.23
CA ALA A 61 1.51 -8.51 -4.37
C ALA A 61 0.33 -8.92 -5.25
N HIS A 62 0.55 -9.88 -6.12
CA HIS A 62 -0.49 -10.48 -6.95
C HIS A 62 -0.04 -11.86 -7.41
N ASP A 63 -0.81 -12.88 -7.06
CA ASP A 63 -0.61 -14.27 -7.45
C ASP A 63 -1.95 -15.05 -7.52
N LYS A 64 -1.89 -16.35 -7.74
CA LYS A 64 -3.07 -17.23 -7.78
C LYS A 64 -3.94 -17.22 -6.51
N ASN A 65 -3.43 -16.70 -5.40
CA ASN A 65 -4.16 -16.58 -4.14
C ASN A 65 -4.86 -15.21 -4.00
N GLY A 66 -4.64 -14.30 -4.95
CA GLY A 66 -5.25 -12.97 -5.01
C GLY A 66 -4.25 -11.84 -5.06
N ALA A 67 -4.68 -10.64 -4.68
CA ALA A 67 -3.87 -9.43 -4.75
C ALA A 67 -3.90 -8.61 -3.46
N LEU A 68 -2.82 -7.87 -3.22
CA LEU A 68 -2.71 -6.89 -2.14
C LEU A 68 -2.27 -5.54 -2.71
N GLY A 69 -2.88 -4.46 -2.20
CA GLY A 69 -2.58 -3.11 -2.64
C GLY A 69 -2.76 -2.05 -1.56
N LEU A 70 -2.20 -0.87 -1.80
CA LEU A 70 -2.35 0.31 -0.96
C LEU A 70 -3.00 1.44 -1.76
N VAL A 71 -4.15 1.93 -1.30
CA VAL A 71 -4.75 3.17 -1.84
C VAL A 71 -3.85 4.34 -1.42
N VAL A 72 -3.49 5.21 -2.38
CA VAL A 72 -2.49 6.28 -2.16
C VAL A 72 -3.02 7.69 -2.31
N ASN A 73 -4.32 7.85 -2.56
CA ASN A 73 -4.94 9.15 -2.80
C ASN A 73 -6.13 9.48 -1.88
N LYS A 74 -6.42 8.66 -0.88
CA LYS A 74 -7.52 8.90 0.06
C LYS A 74 -6.96 9.38 1.40
N SER A 75 -6.88 10.69 1.58
CA SER A 75 -6.40 11.29 2.83
C SER A 75 -7.38 11.08 3.98
N LEU A 76 -6.85 10.70 5.15
CA LEU A 76 -7.56 10.67 6.43
C LEU A 76 -7.28 11.92 7.28
N GLY A 77 -6.45 12.85 6.77
CA GLY A 77 -6.05 14.06 7.48
C GLY A 77 -4.71 13.94 8.20
N LEU A 78 -4.53 14.76 9.22
CA LEU A 78 -3.33 14.80 10.04
C LEU A 78 -3.57 14.12 11.39
N THR A 79 -2.67 13.22 11.78
CA THR A 79 -2.68 12.58 13.10
C THR A 79 -1.26 12.55 13.68
N SER A 80 -1.13 12.35 14.99
CA SER A 80 0.18 12.13 15.59
C SER A 80 0.56 10.65 15.57
N ILE A 81 1.85 10.37 15.56
CA ILE A 81 2.35 8.98 15.48
C ILE A 81 1.88 8.16 16.68
N ASP A 82 1.83 8.75 17.89
CA ASP A 82 1.37 8.09 19.11
C ASP A 82 -0.13 7.79 19.14
N GLU A 83 -0.92 8.37 18.24
CA GLU A 83 -2.34 8.00 18.06
C GLU A 83 -2.52 6.75 17.21
N ILE A 84 -1.55 6.43 16.34
CA ILE A 84 -1.66 5.34 15.38
C ILE A 84 -0.78 4.13 15.71
N VAL A 85 0.20 4.25 16.63
CA VAL A 85 1.05 3.15 17.08
C VAL A 85 1.01 2.98 18.59
N LYS A 86 1.14 1.75 19.07
CA LYS A 86 1.38 1.48 20.49
C LYS A 86 2.80 1.89 20.83
N VAL A 87 2.94 2.95 21.62
CA VAL A 87 4.24 3.45 22.07
C VAL A 87 4.84 2.50 23.10
N PRO A 88 6.04 1.96 22.90
CA PRO A 88 6.74 1.16 23.90
C PRO A 88 6.97 1.94 25.19
N LYS A 89 6.81 1.26 26.36
CA LYS A 89 6.94 1.90 27.68
C LYS A 89 8.35 2.47 27.94
N ASN A 90 9.38 1.89 27.35
CA ASN A 90 10.79 2.23 27.52
C ASN A 90 11.25 3.41 26.65
N PHE A 91 10.34 4.09 25.93
CA PHE A 91 10.71 5.26 25.14
C PHE A 91 11.12 6.43 26.02
N SER A 92 12.23 7.08 25.64
CA SER A 92 12.71 8.32 26.26
C SER A 92 11.71 9.46 26.06
N GLN A 93 11.78 10.48 26.91
CA GLN A 93 10.94 11.68 26.77
C GLN A 93 11.16 12.38 25.40
N LYS A 94 12.39 12.35 24.87
CA LYS A 94 12.72 12.89 23.54
C LYS A 94 11.96 12.14 22.45
N GLN A 95 11.96 10.79 22.48
CA GLN A 95 11.22 9.97 21.53
C GLN A 95 9.71 10.21 21.64
N LYS A 96 9.15 10.22 22.85
CA LYS A 96 7.73 10.51 23.08
C LYS A 96 7.31 11.87 22.52
N LYS A 97 8.17 12.89 22.60
CA LYS A 97 7.92 14.22 22.01
C LYS A 97 7.87 14.15 20.47
N LEU A 98 8.77 13.37 19.85
CA LEU A 98 8.78 13.17 18.40
C LEU A 98 7.50 12.48 17.89
N LEU A 99 6.96 11.53 18.65
CA LEU A 99 5.73 10.82 18.29
C LEU A 99 4.49 11.73 18.27
N LYS A 100 4.52 12.88 18.93
CA LYS A 100 3.44 13.90 18.88
C LYS A 100 3.44 14.74 17.60
N LYS A 101 4.44 14.57 16.74
CA LYS A 101 4.49 15.26 15.45
C LYS A 101 3.29 14.84 14.58
N LYS A 102 2.55 15.83 14.10
CA LYS A 102 1.44 15.61 13.16
C LYS A 102 1.99 15.23 11.78
N ILE A 103 1.46 14.17 11.22
CA ILE A 103 1.81 13.61 9.91
C ILE A 103 0.56 13.35 9.08
N PRO A 104 0.60 13.54 7.76
CA PRO A 104 -0.51 13.16 6.91
C PRO A 104 -0.61 11.64 6.84
N VAL A 105 -1.82 11.11 6.94
CA VAL A 105 -2.10 9.69 6.81
C VAL A 105 -3.15 9.44 5.74
N PHE A 106 -3.07 8.26 5.12
CA PHE A 106 -3.93 7.86 4.02
C PHE A 106 -4.66 6.56 4.38
N TRP A 107 -5.86 6.38 3.85
CA TRP A 107 -6.57 5.13 3.88
C TRP A 107 -6.03 4.19 2.80
N GLY A 108 -5.49 3.04 3.19
CA GLY A 108 -4.93 2.04 2.27
C GLY A 108 -5.92 0.99 1.80
N GLY A 109 -7.05 0.86 2.49
CA GLY A 109 -8.08 -0.12 2.18
C GLY A 109 -8.83 -0.61 3.43
N PRO A 110 -9.85 -1.46 3.24
CA PRO A 110 -10.72 -1.90 4.32
C PRO A 110 -10.15 -3.00 5.22
N VAL A 111 -9.04 -3.61 4.82
CA VAL A 111 -8.44 -4.77 5.53
C VAL A 111 -7.32 -4.28 6.46
N ASN A 112 -7.15 -4.95 7.61
CA ASN A 112 -6.11 -4.63 8.59
C ASN A 112 -6.09 -3.15 9.02
N LYS A 113 -7.25 -2.59 9.35
CA LYS A 113 -7.48 -1.16 9.64
C LYS A 113 -6.58 -0.55 10.73
N ASN A 114 -5.88 -1.36 11.51
CA ASN A 114 -4.96 -0.93 12.55
C ASN A 114 -3.49 -1.13 12.15
N LYS A 115 -3.21 -1.66 10.94
CA LYS A 115 -1.85 -1.87 10.46
C LYS A 115 -1.38 -0.65 9.64
N ILE A 116 -0.14 -0.25 9.89
CA ILE A 116 0.47 0.89 9.22
C ILE A 116 1.46 0.38 8.19
N PHE A 117 1.43 1.01 7.03
CA PHE A 117 2.40 0.82 5.96
C PHE A 117 3.00 2.18 5.60
N ILE A 118 4.27 2.17 5.27
CA ILE A 118 5.01 3.34 4.82
C ILE A 118 5.43 3.05 3.39
N LEU A 119 4.78 3.69 2.43
CA LEU A 119 5.19 3.64 1.02
C LEU A 119 6.23 4.73 0.79
N HIS A 120 7.39 4.37 0.25
CA HIS A 120 8.52 5.29 0.15
C HIS A 120 9.46 4.97 -1.03
N THR A 121 10.39 5.86 -1.29
CA THR A 121 11.45 5.71 -2.30
C THR A 121 12.52 4.71 -1.86
N ASN A 122 13.20 4.07 -2.83
CA ASN A 122 14.06 2.87 -2.61
C ASN A 122 15.40 3.13 -1.92
N GLU A 123 15.76 4.40 -1.63
CA GLU A 123 17.04 4.73 -0.96
C GLU A 123 17.08 4.37 0.53
N TYR A 124 15.93 4.00 1.09
CA TYR A 124 15.79 3.55 2.47
C TYR A 124 15.32 2.10 2.51
N ALA A 125 15.83 1.33 3.47
CA ALA A 125 15.36 -0.02 3.75
C ALA A 125 15.53 -0.35 5.23
N ASP A 126 14.62 -1.14 5.76
CA ASP A 126 14.67 -1.80 7.06
C ASP A 126 14.38 -3.30 6.92
N LYS A 127 14.30 -4.02 8.04
CA LYS A 127 14.03 -5.48 8.05
C LYS A 127 12.64 -5.86 7.53
N SER A 128 11.70 -4.91 7.46
CA SER A 128 10.32 -5.12 7.01
C SER A 128 10.10 -4.66 5.57
N THR A 129 11.14 -4.17 4.90
CA THR A 129 11.04 -3.54 3.59
C THR A 129 10.77 -4.54 2.48
N ILE A 130 9.70 -4.31 1.74
CA ILE A 130 9.34 -5.00 0.49
C ILE A 130 9.57 -4.04 -0.68
N LYS A 131 10.35 -4.45 -1.67
CA LYS A 131 10.60 -3.65 -2.88
C LYS A 131 9.51 -3.88 -3.93
N ILE A 132 9.06 -2.79 -4.55
CA ILE A 132 8.05 -2.76 -5.61
C ILE A 132 8.52 -1.81 -6.70
N SER A 133 9.03 -2.34 -7.82
CA SER A 133 9.56 -1.48 -8.89
C SER A 133 10.56 -0.45 -8.32
N ASN A 134 10.30 0.83 -8.51
CA ASN A 134 11.10 1.95 -8.00
C ASN A 134 10.69 2.43 -6.59
N LEU A 135 9.80 1.71 -5.90
CA LEU A 135 9.30 2.02 -4.57
C LEU A 135 9.61 0.91 -3.57
N SER A 136 9.42 1.23 -2.31
CA SER A 136 9.47 0.28 -1.20
C SER A 136 8.30 0.48 -0.25
N ILE A 137 7.90 -0.60 0.43
CA ILE A 137 6.93 -0.58 1.53
C ILE A 137 7.63 -1.09 2.78
N SER A 138 7.56 -0.33 3.85
CA SER A 138 7.96 -0.76 5.19
C SER A 138 6.77 -0.77 6.13
N SER A 139 6.80 -1.63 7.16
CA SER A 139 5.75 -1.73 8.18
C SER A 139 6.29 -1.65 9.61
N ASP A 140 7.57 -1.33 9.77
CA ASP A 140 8.22 -1.19 11.09
C ASP A 140 7.96 0.20 11.69
N TYR A 141 7.57 0.23 12.97
CA TYR A 141 7.36 1.49 13.68
C TYR A 141 8.65 2.31 13.85
N GLU A 142 9.83 1.66 13.84
CA GLU A 142 11.11 2.38 13.89
C GLU A 142 11.29 3.30 12.68
N THR A 143 10.78 2.91 11.52
CA THR A 143 10.78 3.78 10.34
C THR A 143 9.96 5.06 10.55
N LEU A 144 8.83 4.97 11.26
CA LEU A 144 8.06 6.16 11.65
C LEU A 144 8.86 7.09 12.56
N LEU A 145 9.62 6.54 13.51
CA LEU A 145 10.53 7.33 14.36
C LEU A 145 11.61 8.00 13.52
N LYS A 146 12.21 7.28 12.56
CA LYS A 146 13.21 7.85 11.66
C LYS A 146 12.62 8.98 10.80
N ILE A 147 11.37 8.83 10.33
CA ILE A 147 10.66 9.90 9.62
C ILE A 147 10.47 11.12 10.54
N ALA A 148 10.03 10.91 11.79
CA ALA A 148 9.87 12.00 12.77
C ALA A 148 11.19 12.71 13.09
N GLU A 149 12.32 12.00 13.07
CA GLU A 149 13.67 12.53 13.24
C GLU A 149 14.27 13.16 11.97
N ASN A 150 13.58 13.15 10.83
CA ASN A 150 14.07 13.52 9.49
C ASN A 150 15.27 12.65 9.04
N LYS A 151 15.31 11.39 9.46
CA LYS A 151 16.32 10.38 9.10
C LYS A 151 15.75 9.19 8.34
N GLY A 152 14.45 9.21 8.07
CA GLY A 152 13.73 8.20 7.30
C GLY A 152 13.88 8.40 5.79
N PRO A 153 13.07 7.68 4.99
CA PRO A 153 13.06 7.82 3.54
C PRO A 153 12.73 9.27 3.12
N LYS A 154 13.37 9.74 2.04
CA LYS A 154 13.25 11.13 1.55
C LYS A 154 11.83 11.49 1.15
N LYS A 155 11.18 10.58 0.41
CA LYS A 155 9.77 10.73 0.03
C LYS A 155 9.01 9.53 0.61
N ASN A 156 7.92 9.81 1.31
CA ASN A 156 7.08 8.79 1.92
C ASN A 156 5.64 9.25 2.09
N ILE A 157 4.72 8.30 2.14
CA ILE A 157 3.36 8.47 2.63
C ILE A 157 3.06 7.38 3.66
N ILE A 158 2.29 7.72 4.68
CA ILE A 158 1.88 6.80 5.73
C ILE A 158 0.45 6.37 5.46
N VAL A 159 0.26 5.05 5.34
CA VAL A 159 -0.99 4.44 4.90
C VAL A 159 -1.51 3.52 5.99
N ILE A 160 -2.79 3.62 6.33
CA ILE A 160 -3.45 2.81 7.35
C ILE A 160 -4.39 1.81 6.65
N GLY A 161 -4.22 0.52 6.97
CA GLY A 161 -4.94 -0.57 6.30
C GLY A 161 -4.41 -0.89 4.92
N LEU A 162 -4.98 -1.89 4.28
CA LEU A 162 -4.66 -2.32 2.92
C LEU A 162 -5.91 -2.79 2.17
N SER A 163 -5.78 -2.86 0.86
CA SER A 163 -6.76 -3.47 -0.05
C SER A 163 -6.36 -4.91 -0.32
N SER A 164 -7.32 -5.82 -0.34
CA SER A 164 -7.09 -7.24 -0.61
C SER A 164 -8.19 -7.78 -1.52
N TRP A 165 -7.79 -8.53 -2.51
CA TRP A 165 -8.66 -9.29 -3.40
C TRP A 165 -8.38 -10.79 -3.22
N GLY A 166 -9.45 -11.59 -3.20
CA GLY A 166 -9.33 -13.05 -3.21
C GLY A 166 -8.88 -13.59 -4.57
N PRO A 167 -8.68 -14.92 -4.68
CA PRO A 167 -8.35 -15.56 -5.95
C PRO A 167 -9.32 -15.16 -7.06
N GLU A 168 -8.81 -14.76 -8.22
CA GLU A 168 -9.56 -14.38 -9.43
C GLU A 168 -10.51 -13.16 -9.25
N GLN A 169 -10.56 -12.56 -8.04
CA GLN A 169 -11.45 -11.43 -7.79
C GLN A 169 -11.01 -10.19 -8.56
N LEU A 170 -9.72 -9.86 -8.50
CA LEU A 170 -9.18 -8.67 -9.16
C LEU A 170 -9.28 -8.80 -10.69
N GLU A 171 -8.98 -9.98 -11.21
CA GLU A 171 -9.10 -10.31 -12.63
C GLU A 171 -10.54 -10.11 -13.12
N GLY A 172 -11.51 -10.64 -12.39
CA GLY A 172 -12.92 -10.46 -12.73
C GLY A 172 -13.40 -9.01 -12.62
N GLU A 173 -12.87 -8.21 -11.69
CA GLU A 173 -13.16 -6.78 -11.61
C GLU A 173 -12.50 -6.02 -12.78
N PHE A 174 -11.29 -6.42 -13.20
CA PHE A 174 -10.58 -5.86 -14.33
C PHE A 174 -11.30 -6.17 -15.66
N GLU A 175 -11.74 -7.41 -15.88
CA GLU A 175 -12.52 -7.82 -17.06
C GLU A 175 -13.84 -7.06 -17.21
N ARG A 176 -14.41 -6.59 -16.09
CA ARG A 176 -15.60 -5.74 -16.10
C ARG A 176 -15.28 -4.24 -16.25
N ASP A 177 -14.04 -3.90 -16.58
CA ASP A 177 -13.53 -2.54 -16.69
C ASP A 177 -13.74 -1.69 -15.41
N SER A 178 -13.79 -2.31 -14.24
CA SER A 178 -13.83 -1.60 -12.96
C SER A 178 -12.51 -0.88 -12.69
N TRP A 179 -11.42 -1.42 -13.25
CA TRP A 179 -10.07 -0.92 -13.09
C TRP A 179 -9.35 -0.80 -14.42
N VAL A 180 -8.40 0.12 -14.50
CA VAL A 180 -7.39 0.19 -15.55
C VAL A 180 -6.00 0.20 -14.93
N LEU A 181 -5.02 -0.34 -15.66
CA LEU A 181 -3.61 -0.32 -15.24
C LEU A 181 -2.91 0.96 -15.70
N SER A 182 -2.06 1.48 -14.85
CA SER A 182 -1.15 2.58 -15.18
C SER A 182 0.21 2.31 -14.55
N GLU A 183 1.27 2.74 -15.22
CA GLU A 183 2.62 2.66 -14.69
C GLU A 183 2.77 3.48 -13.40
N ILE A 184 3.46 2.92 -12.40
CA ILE A 184 3.76 3.66 -11.18
C ILE A 184 4.69 4.84 -11.49
N LYS A 185 4.26 6.04 -11.11
CA LYS A 185 5.04 7.27 -11.16
C LYS A 185 5.12 7.88 -9.77
N GLU A 186 6.34 8.06 -9.27
CA GLU A 186 6.61 8.67 -7.96
C GLU A 186 5.95 10.04 -7.81
N GLU A 187 5.96 10.84 -8.87
CA GLU A 187 5.31 12.14 -8.93
C GLU A 187 3.84 12.07 -8.52
N ILE A 188 3.10 11.05 -9.00
CA ILE A 188 1.68 10.87 -8.66
C ILE A 188 1.50 10.55 -7.18
N ILE A 189 2.42 9.81 -6.58
CA ILE A 189 2.32 9.41 -5.17
C ILE A 189 2.70 10.55 -4.24
N PHE A 190 3.83 11.24 -4.52
CA PHE A 190 4.48 12.10 -3.55
C PHE A 190 4.35 13.60 -3.83
N GLU A 191 4.06 14.03 -5.08
CA GLU A 191 4.17 15.43 -5.47
C GLU A 191 2.83 16.03 -5.91
N ILE A 192 1.92 15.21 -6.48
CA ILE A 192 0.62 15.68 -6.95
C ILE A 192 -0.37 15.76 -5.78
N GLU A 193 -1.20 16.83 -5.78
CA GLU A 193 -2.29 17.00 -4.84
C GLU A 193 -3.27 15.82 -4.88
N ASN A 194 -3.74 15.38 -3.69
CA ASN A 194 -4.55 14.17 -3.57
C ASN A 194 -5.81 14.16 -4.42
N SER A 195 -6.43 15.32 -4.60
CA SER A 195 -7.60 15.51 -5.46
C SER A 195 -7.33 15.24 -6.94
N GLU A 196 -6.09 15.44 -7.39
CA GLU A 196 -5.67 15.33 -8.79
C GLU A 196 -5.02 13.98 -9.12
N LYS A 197 -4.56 13.21 -8.12
CA LYS A 197 -3.85 11.95 -8.32
C LYS A 197 -4.62 10.98 -9.21
N TRP A 198 -5.91 10.79 -8.93
CA TRP A 198 -6.76 9.87 -9.70
C TRP A 198 -6.86 10.30 -11.18
N LYS A 199 -7.15 11.58 -11.44
CA LYS A 199 -7.25 12.11 -12.80
C LYS A 199 -5.94 11.96 -13.57
N LYS A 200 -4.81 12.23 -12.92
CA LYS A 200 -3.48 12.09 -13.53
C LYS A 200 -3.12 10.64 -13.83
N ALA A 201 -3.39 9.71 -12.89
CA ALA A 201 -3.15 8.29 -13.10
C ALA A 201 -4.04 7.72 -14.22
N LEU A 202 -5.33 8.14 -14.28
CA LEU A 202 -6.28 7.72 -15.30
C LEU A 202 -5.87 8.22 -16.69
N GLN A 203 -5.47 9.48 -16.81
CA GLN A 203 -4.96 10.03 -18.08
C GLN A 203 -3.76 9.25 -18.60
N LYS A 204 -2.82 8.86 -17.72
CA LYS A 204 -1.65 8.06 -18.12
C LYS A 204 -2.01 6.65 -18.55
N ALA A 205 -3.04 6.04 -17.95
CA ALA A 205 -3.54 4.73 -18.36
C ALA A 205 -4.07 4.77 -19.82
N TYR A 206 -4.89 5.75 -20.17
CA TYR A 206 -5.48 5.87 -21.51
C TYR A 206 -4.50 6.32 -22.60
N LEU A 207 -3.41 7.00 -22.26
CA LEU A 207 -2.39 7.39 -23.26
C LEU A 207 -1.51 6.20 -23.72
N LYS A 208 -1.64 5.04 -23.11
CA LYS A 208 -0.90 3.81 -23.49
C LYS A 208 -1.72 2.82 -24.34
N LEU A 209 -3.00 3.10 -24.56
CA LEU A 209 -3.90 2.34 -25.44
C LEU A 209 -3.91 2.95 -26.84
#